data_3cb3272510b0125de50786a59f1e3698
#
_entry.id   3cb3272510b0125de50786a59f1e3698
#
_cell.length_a   1.000
_cell.length_b   1.000
_cell.length_c   1.000
_cell.angle_alpha   90.00
_cell.angle_beta   90.00
_cell.angle_gamma   90.00
#
_symmetry.space_group_name_H-M   'P 1'
#
loop_
_entity.id
_entity.type
_entity.pdbx_description
1 polymer ?
#
loop_
_entity_poly.entity_id
_entity_poly.type
_entity_poly.pdbx_seq_one_letter_code
_entity_poly.pdbx_strand_id
1 'polypeptide(L)'
;MGRKLKYKICETCKKELPLTRKFFKRNSDDSFHCICRECEDNEKLNKEWKNEKLLCHSCLEYKDIDCFSPHGSTNSIRKNRRYICKECTRKDIEKRQKLLTEEERLIKVLQSRFLCARDRSKRKKIQFNITKEYLKELWDKQNGKCAISGIEMTFEQYEGRTPTNVSIDQINPNNGYTIGNIQLVCMAVNQMKSDLQIDDLYKFCSAILEHKK
;
A
#
# COMPACT_ATOMS: atom_id res chain seq x y z
N MET A 1 12.25 4.10 -54.85
CA MET A 1 13.20 5.14 -54.39
C MET A 1 13.21 5.17 -52.87
N GLY A 2 14.32 4.78 -52.22
CA GLY A 2 14.46 4.81 -50.77
C GLY A 2 14.52 6.27 -50.26
N ARG A 3 13.73 6.62 -49.24
CA ARG A 3 13.79 7.95 -48.59
C ARG A 3 15.19 8.14 -48.00
N LYS A 4 15.94 9.16 -48.44
CA LYS A 4 17.21 9.55 -47.81
C LYS A 4 16.98 9.89 -46.36
N LEU A 5 17.65 9.21 -45.43
CA LEU A 5 17.65 9.52 -44.02
C LEU A 5 18.23 10.93 -43.81
N LYS A 6 17.50 11.79 -43.12
CA LYS A 6 18.00 13.07 -42.62
C LYS A 6 18.75 12.87 -41.31
N TYR A 7 19.76 13.67 -41.04
CA TYR A 7 20.56 13.63 -39.82
C TYR A 7 20.47 14.96 -39.08
N LYS A 8 20.69 14.91 -37.76
CA LYS A 8 20.71 16.09 -36.89
C LYS A 8 21.82 15.93 -35.86
N ILE A 9 22.53 17.03 -35.57
CA ILE A 9 23.55 17.07 -34.53
C ILE A 9 22.87 17.34 -33.19
N CYS A 10 23.14 16.50 -32.18
CA CYS A 10 22.68 16.72 -30.82
C CYS A 10 23.44 17.88 -30.17
N GLU A 11 22.72 18.84 -29.62
CA GLU A 11 23.34 20.01 -29.01
C GLU A 11 24.18 19.69 -27.77
N THR A 12 23.90 18.61 -27.06
CA THR A 12 24.60 18.19 -25.85
C THR A 12 25.84 17.34 -26.15
N CYS A 13 25.69 16.21 -26.85
CA CYS A 13 26.81 15.31 -27.12
C CYS A 13 27.54 15.57 -28.44
N LYS A 14 27.05 16.49 -29.26
CA LYS A 14 27.62 16.87 -30.57
C LYS A 14 27.69 15.73 -31.59
N LYS A 15 27.06 14.58 -31.32
CA LYS A 15 26.99 13.46 -32.26
C LYS A 15 25.97 13.75 -33.36
N GLU A 16 26.32 13.46 -34.59
CA GLU A 16 25.40 13.45 -35.72
C GLU A 16 24.62 12.13 -35.74
N LEU A 17 23.30 12.20 -35.62
CA LEU A 17 22.41 11.04 -35.47
C LEU A 17 21.25 11.12 -36.48
N PRO A 18 20.72 9.96 -36.90
CA PRO A 18 19.56 9.92 -37.82
C PRO A 18 18.35 10.66 -37.19
N LEU A 19 17.71 11.52 -37.97
CA LEU A 19 16.56 12.32 -37.55
C LEU A 19 15.30 11.46 -37.49
N THR A 20 15.22 10.58 -36.50
CA THR A 20 14.11 9.62 -36.30
C THR A 20 13.65 9.64 -34.85
N ARG A 21 12.41 9.16 -34.59
CA ARG A 21 11.86 9.00 -33.23
C ARG A 21 12.70 8.07 -32.31
N LYS A 22 13.59 7.26 -32.89
CA LYS A 22 14.52 6.43 -32.11
C LYS A 22 15.57 7.27 -31.40
N PHE A 23 16.08 8.32 -32.04
CA PHE A 23 17.18 9.14 -31.52
C PHE A 23 16.75 10.48 -30.92
N PHE A 24 15.65 11.06 -31.42
CA PHE A 24 15.13 12.34 -30.94
C PHE A 24 13.64 12.26 -30.62
N LYS A 25 13.19 12.99 -29.62
CA LYS A 25 11.76 13.19 -29.38
C LYS A 25 11.18 14.11 -30.44
N ARG A 26 9.89 13.93 -30.75
CA ARG A 26 9.12 14.79 -31.64
C ARG A 26 8.29 15.76 -30.82
N ASN A 27 8.31 17.00 -31.17
CA ASN A 27 7.46 18.05 -30.62
C ASN A 27 6.04 17.97 -31.18
N SER A 28 5.12 18.75 -30.60
CA SER A 28 3.72 18.86 -31.05
C SER A 28 3.59 19.50 -32.45
N ASP A 29 4.55 20.33 -32.88
CA ASP A 29 4.66 20.95 -34.20
C ASP A 29 5.34 20.06 -35.25
N ASP A 30 5.49 18.79 -34.94
CA ASP A 30 6.18 17.80 -35.80
C ASP A 30 7.70 17.98 -35.97
N SER A 31 8.30 18.98 -35.34
CA SER A 31 9.75 19.14 -35.26
C SER A 31 10.38 18.11 -34.31
N PHE A 32 11.71 17.99 -34.31
CA PHE A 32 12.44 17.14 -33.39
C PHE A 32 13.23 17.97 -32.36
N HIS A 33 13.31 17.48 -31.12
CA HIS A 33 14.13 18.08 -30.07
C HIS A 33 15.58 18.29 -30.53
N CYS A 34 16.24 19.30 -29.93
CA CYS A 34 17.66 19.59 -30.19
C CYS A 34 18.61 18.61 -29.49
N ILE A 35 18.14 17.97 -28.43
CA ILE A 35 18.88 17.02 -27.59
C ILE A 35 18.43 15.60 -27.93
N CYS A 36 19.38 14.67 -28.10
CA CYS A 36 19.04 13.28 -28.36
C CYS A 36 18.49 12.61 -27.09
N ARG A 37 17.72 11.50 -27.27
CA ARG A 37 17.11 10.75 -26.18
C ARG A 37 18.12 10.25 -25.14
N GLU A 38 19.29 9.79 -25.59
CA GLU A 38 20.35 9.35 -24.70
C GLU A 38 20.84 10.47 -23.75
N CYS A 39 21.03 11.70 -24.27
CA CYS A 39 21.41 12.85 -23.46
C CYS A 39 20.28 13.28 -22.52
N GLU A 40 19.02 13.30 -22.97
CA GLU A 40 17.88 13.58 -22.11
C GLU A 40 17.73 12.57 -20.97
N ASP A 41 17.94 11.28 -21.28
CA ASP A 41 17.83 10.23 -20.27
C ASP A 41 19.00 10.26 -19.27
N ASN A 42 20.23 10.60 -19.73
CA ASN A 42 21.39 10.81 -18.88
C ASN A 42 21.21 12.04 -17.97
N GLU A 43 20.66 13.14 -18.48
CA GLU A 43 20.35 14.32 -17.65
C GLU A 43 19.34 13.99 -16.56
N LYS A 44 18.27 13.26 -16.89
CA LYS A 44 17.29 12.77 -15.90
C LYS A 44 17.94 11.83 -14.89
N LEU A 45 18.80 10.92 -15.36
CA LEU A 45 19.50 9.99 -14.49
C LEU A 45 20.37 10.75 -13.48
N ASN A 46 21.17 11.73 -13.93
CA ASN A 46 22.02 12.54 -13.08
C ASN A 46 21.24 13.40 -12.08
N LYS A 47 20.02 13.82 -12.44
CA LYS A 47 19.13 14.56 -11.55
C LYS A 47 18.51 13.68 -10.48
N GLU A 48 18.17 12.43 -10.82
CA GLU A 48 17.55 11.49 -9.89
C GLU A 48 18.56 10.77 -8.98
N TRP A 49 19.81 10.63 -9.43
CA TRP A 49 20.86 9.89 -8.72
C TRP A 49 22.08 10.75 -8.44
N LYS A 50 22.62 10.64 -7.22
CA LYS A 50 23.90 11.24 -6.82
C LYS A 50 24.61 10.30 -5.86
N ASN A 51 25.85 9.89 -6.16
CA ASN A 51 26.64 8.98 -5.34
C ASN A 51 25.85 7.72 -4.95
N GLU A 52 25.25 7.05 -5.95
CA GLU A 52 24.41 5.84 -5.78
C GLU A 52 23.12 6.04 -4.95
N LYS A 53 22.84 7.27 -4.52
CA LYS A 53 21.63 7.64 -3.76
C LYS A 53 20.58 8.25 -4.67
N LEU A 54 19.30 7.99 -4.34
CA LEU A 54 18.14 8.40 -5.09
C LEU A 54 17.51 9.65 -4.49
N LEU A 55 17.16 10.64 -5.32
CA LEU A 55 16.52 11.89 -4.87
C LEU A 55 15.10 11.61 -4.35
N CYS A 56 14.79 12.10 -3.17
CA CYS A 56 13.42 12.21 -2.67
C CYS A 56 12.80 13.54 -3.12
N HIS A 57 11.69 13.50 -3.85
CA HIS A 57 11.03 14.71 -4.37
C HIS A 57 10.25 15.50 -3.29
N SER A 58 10.15 14.97 -2.08
CA SER A 58 9.47 15.65 -0.96
C SER A 58 10.45 16.38 -0.04
N CYS A 59 11.52 15.70 0.44
CA CYS A 59 12.53 16.35 1.28
C CYS A 59 13.73 16.89 0.50
N LEU A 60 13.81 16.62 -0.81
CA LEU A 60 14.89 17.03 -1.70
C LEU A 60 16.27 16.48 -1.29
N GLU A 61 16.31 15.42 -0.51
CA GLU A 61 17.52 14.74 -0.07
C GLU A 61 17.78 13.49 -0.91
N TYR A 62 19.07 13.19 -1.13
CA TYR A 62 19.50 11.93 -1.72
C TYR A 62 19.64 10.86 -0.64
N LYS A 63 18.91 9.76 -0.79
CA LYS A 63 18.81 8.65 0.18
C LYS A 63 19.09 7.32 -0.49
N ASP A 64 19.45 6.32 0.30
CA ASP A 64 19.66 4.96 -0.18
C ASP A 64 18.38 4.39 -0.82
N ILE A 65 18.54 3.53 -1.81
CA ILE A 65 17.42 2.97 -2.58
C ILE A 65 16.38 2.28 -1.69
N ASP A 66 16.82 1.69 -0.58
CA ASP A 66 15.95 0.99 0.37
C ASP A 66 15.05 1.93 1.19
N CYS A 67 15.37 3.23 1.18
CA CYS A 67 14.49 4.26 1.75
C CYS A 67 13.23 4.49 0.91
N PHE A 68 13.11 3.89 -0.28
CA PHE A 68 11.98 4.06 -1.18
C PHE A 68 11.22 2.75 -1.38
N SER A 69 9.89 2.82 -1.36
CA SER A 69 9.03 1.67 -1.66
C SER A 69 9.09 1.29 -3.15
N PRO A 70 8.93 -0.01 -3.49
CA PRO A 70 8.78 -0.42 -4.88
C PRO A 70 7.61 0.29 -5.56
N HIS A 71 7.73 0.51 -6.86
CA HIS A 71 6.68 1.05 -7.72
C HIS A 71 6.23 -0.02 -8.71
N GLY A 72 4.92 -0.16 -8.90
CA GLY A 72 4.34 -1.24 -9.72
C GLY A 72 4.52 -1.05 -11.23
N SER A 73 4.92 0.14 -11.71
CA SER A 73 5.22 0.40 -13.13
C SER A 73 6.73 0.40 -13.37
N THR A 74 7.14 0.04 -14.59
CA THR A 74 8.53 0.05 -15.03
C THR A 74 9.06 1.49 -15.10
N ASN A 75 9.84 1.89 -14.11
CA ASN A 75 10.62 3.14 -14.14
C ASN A 75 12.10 2.78 -14.05
N SER A 76 12.75 2.63 -15.20
CA SER A 76 14.15 2.22 -15.31
C SER A 76 15.11 3.22 -14.66
N ILE A 77 14.84 4.53 -14.77
CA ILE A 77 15.67 5.60 -14.20
C ILE A 77 15.75 5.47 -12.66
N ARG A 78 14.65 5.15 -12.01
CA ARG A 78 14.56 5.01 -10.55
C ARG A 78 14.62 3.56 -10.06
N LYS A 79 15.03 2.62 -10.89
CA LYS A 79 15.04 1.17 -10.57
C LYS A 79 13.71 0.71 -9.94
N ASN A 80 12.59 1.16 -10.51
CA ASN A 80 11.23 0.85 -10.03
C ASN A 80 10.96 1.28 -8.58
N ARG A 81 11.45 2.45 -8.15
CA ARG A 81 11.19 3.03 -6.84
C ARG A 81 10.29 4.26 -6.92
N ARG A 82 9.52 4.51 -5.87
CA ARG A 82 8.65 5.70 -5.75
C ARG A 82 9.48 6.98 -5.66
N TYR A 83 8.86 8.12 -6.02
CA TYR A 83 9.49 9.44 -5.99
C TYR A 83 9.66 10.02 -4.57
N ILE A 84 8.87 9.55 -3.61
CA ILE A 84 8.88 10.01 -2.23
C ILE A 84 9.40 8.88 -1.34
N CYS A 85 10.33 9.19 -0.43
CA CYS A 85 10.89 8.22 0.50
C CYS A 85 9.84 7.78 1.54
N LYS A 86 10.04 6.62 2.13
CA LYS A 86 9.15 6.02 3.14
C LYS A 86 8.87 6.96 4.31
N GLU A 87 9.88 7.68 4.78
CA GLU A 87 9.77 8.63 5.88
C GLU A 87 8.86 9.81 5.54
N CYS A 88 9.06 10.46 4.38
CA CYS A 88 8.19 11.55 3.93
C CYS A 88 6.76 11.06 3.70
N THR A 89 6.59 9.85 3.13
CA THR A 89 5.27 9.25 2.97
C THR A 89 4.60 9.04 4.33
N ARG A 90 5.33 8.56 5.34
CA ARG A 90 4.81 8.39 6.71
C ARG A 90 4.39 9.73 7.31
N LYS A 91 5.25 10.76 7.25
CA LYS A 91 4.94 12.12 7.75
C LYS A 91 3.70 12.72 7.09
N ASP A 92 3.54 12.54 5.77
CA ASP A 92 2.37 13.04 5.05
C ASP A 92 1.07 12.31 5.48
N ILE A 93 1.16 11.01 5.68
CA ILE A 93 0.04 10.20 6.18
C ILE A 93 -0.34 10.63 7.61
N GLU A 94 0.62 10.76 8.52
CA GLU A 94 0.40 11.21 9.90
C GLU A 94 -0.24 12.61 9.92
N LYS A 95 0.25 13.53 9.07
CA LYS A 95 -0.34 14.87 8.94
C LYS A 95 -1.80 14.81 8.48
N ARG A 96 -2.11 14.00 7.48
CA ARG A 96 -3.49 13.83 6.99
C ARG A 96 -4.39 13.20 8.04
N GLN A 97 -3.87 12.26 8.83
CA GLN A 97 -4.65 11.60 9.88
C GLN A 97 -5.02 12.53 11.03
N LYS A 98 -4.11 13.43 11.43
CA LYS A 98 -4.39 14.45 12.44
C LYS A 98 -5.51 15.42 12.05
N LEU A 99 -5.82 15.52 10.75
CA LEU A 99 -6.92 16.36 10.24
C LEU A 99 -8.28 15.63 10.24
N LEU A 100 -8.30 14.32 10.49
CA LEU A 100 -9.53 13.54 10.49
C LEU A 100 -10.11 13.47 11.91
N THR A 101 -11.43 13.50 11.99
CA THR A 101 -12.15 13.14 13.22
C THR A 101 -11.90 11.69 13.59
N GLU A 102 -12.19 11.33 14.83
CA GLU A 102 -12.06 9.94 15.31
C GLU A 102 -12.98 9.00 14.52
N GLU A 103 -14.21 9.44 14.23
CA GLU A 103 -15.15 8.68 13.44
C GLU A 103 -14.68 8.46 11.99
N GLU A 104 -14.15 9.48 11.33
CA GLU A 104 -13.57 9.36 9.99
C GLU A 104 -12.39 8.40 9.95
N ARG A 105 -11.54 8.39 11.00
CA ARG A 105 -10.44 7.43 11.15
C ARG A 105 -10.96 6.00 11.28
N LEU A 106 -11.95 5.78 12.15
CA LEU A 106 -12.62 4.49 12.32
C LEU A 106 -13.20 3.98 10.99
N ILE A 107 -13.98 4.81 10.29
CA ILE A 107 -14.60 4.44 9.01
C ILE A 107 -13.53 4.02 7.99
N LYS A 108 -12.41 4.74 7.89
CA LYS A 108 -11.31 4.37 6.99
C LYS A 108 -10.69 3.02 7.35
N VAL A 109 -10.52 2.73 8.64
CA VAL A 109 -9.99 1.44 9.09
C VAL A 109 -10.97 0.32 8.75
N LEU A 110 -12.25 0.46 9.07
CA LEU A 110 -13.29 -0.53 8.74
C LEU A 110 -13.36 -0.78 7.22
N GLN A 111 -13.29 0.27 6.39
CA GLN A 111 -13.21 0.12 4.94
C GLN A 111 -11.98 -0.67 4.48
N SER A 112 -10.82 -0.43 5.09
CA SER A 112 -9.60 -1.19 4.81
C SER A 112 -9.78 -2.68 5.17
N ARG A 113 -10.37 -2.97 6.34
CA ARG A 113 -10.66 -4.36 6.77
C ARG A 113 -11.66 -5.04 5.83
N PHE A 114 -12.70 -4.32 5.41
CA PHE A 114 -13.64 -4.79 4.39
C PHE A 114 -12.94 -5.21 3.09
N LEU A 115 -12.08 -4.35 2.55
CA LEU A 115 -11.35 -4.64 1.32
C LEU A 115 -10.44 -5.87 1.48
N CYS A 116 -9.73 -5.99 2.60
CA CYS A 116 -8.90 -7.17 2.90
C CYS A 116 -9.73 -8.45 2.99
N ALA A 117 -10.90 -8.41 3.63
CA ALA A 117 -11.80 -9.56 3.73
C ALA A 117 -12.34 -9.96 2.35
N ARG A 118 -12.77 -8.98 1.54
CA ARG A 118 -13.24 -9.21 0.16
C ARG A 118 -12.15 -9.85 -0.72
N ASP A 119 -10.92 -9.34 -0.66
CA ASP A 119 -9.84 -9.88 -1.46
C ASP A 119 -9.42 -11.28 -0.98
N ARG A 120 -9.51 -11.55 0.33
CA ARG A 120 -9.32 -12.88 0.90
C ARG A 120 -10.40 -13.85 0.45
N SER A 121 -11.68 -13.42 0.45
CA SER A 121 -12.80 -14.27 0.00
C SER A 121 -12.66 -14.66 -1.46
N LYS A 122 -12.25 -13.73 -2.33
CA LYS A 122 -11.96 -14.02 -3.75
C LYS A 122 -10.84 -15.06 -3.91
N ARG A 123 -9.74 -14.91 -3.17
CA ARG A 123 -8.60 -15.86 -3.24
C ARG A 123 -8.97 -17.25 -2.72
N LYS A 124 -9.74 -17.32 -1.63
CA LYS A 124 -10.20 -18.58 -1.02
C LYS A 124 -11.45 -19.16 -1.68
N LYS A 125 -12.09 -18.41 -2.61
CA LYS A 125 -13.37 -18.77 -3.27
C LYS A 125 -14.50 -19.08 -2.27
N ILE A 126 -14.58 -18.29 -1.19
CA ILE A 126 -15.60 -18.41 -0.16
C ILE A 126 -16.66 -17.30 -0.30
N GLN A 127 -17.84 -17.53 0.26
CA GLN A 127 -18.95 -16.60 0.18
C GLN A 127 -18.63 -15.24 0.80
N PHE A 128 -19.15 -14.17 0.20
CA PHE A 128 -18.98 -12.80 0.66
C PHE A 128 -20.21 -11.97 0.34
N ASN A 129 -20.96 -11.52 1.37
CA ASN A 129 -22.14 -10.69 1.20
C ASN A 129 -22.27 -9.58 2.26
N ILE A 130 -21.20 -9.32 3.03
CA ILE A 130 -21.18 -8.19 3.97
C ILE A 130 -21.02 -6.85 3.24
N THR A 131 -21.41 -5.76 3.90
CA THR A 131 -21.22 -4.38 3.41
C THR A 131 -20.33 -3.59 4.35
N LYS A 132 -19.90 -2.39 3.94
CA LYS A 132 -19.12 -1.49 4.80
C LYS A 132 -19.97 -0.95 5.94
N GLU A 133 -21.22 -0.66 5.65
CA GLU A 133 -22.23 -0.18 6.60
C GLU A 133 -22.47 -1.22 7.70
N TYR A 134 -22.59 -2.49 7.32
CA TYR A 134 -22.73 -3.59 8.28
C TYR A 134 -21.55 -3.69 9.25
N LEU A 135 -20.32 -3.39 8.81
CA LEU A 135 -19.17 -3.34 9.72
C LEU A 135 -19.28 -2.19 10.73
N LYS A 136 -19.81 -1.03 10.31
CA LYS A 136 -20.06 0.09 11.25
C LYS A 136 -21.16 -0.26 12.24
N GLU A 137 -22.24 -0.87 11.80
CA GLU A 137 -23.32 -1.37 12.68
C GLU A 137 -22.81 -2.38 13.69
N LEU A 138 -21.93 -3.31 13.30
CA LEU A 138 -21.29 -4.25 14.23
C LEU A 138 -20.40 -3.53 15.25
N TRP A 139 -19.63 -2.54 14.81
CA TRP A 139 -18.80 -1.74 15.72
C TRP A 139 -19.66 -1.06 16.79
N ASP A 140 -20.75 -0.41 16.37
CA ASP A 140 -21.66 0.29 17.27
C ASP A 140 -22.36 -0.69 18.21
N LYS A 141 -22.85 -1.81 17.69
CA LYS A 141 -23.49 -2.88 18.47
C LYS A 141 -22.55 -3.48 19.51
N GLN A 142 -21.27 -3.60 19.21
CA GLN A 142 -20.24 -4.13 20.11
C GLN A 142 -19.68 -3.04 21.03
N ASN A 143 -20.11 -1.77 20.89
CA ASN A 143 -19.57 -0.61 21.63
C ASN A 143 -18.04 -0.51 21.54
N GLY A 144 -17.46 -0.77 20.37
CA GLY A 144 -16.01 -0.77 20.14
C GLY A 144 -15.25 -1.89 20.85
N LYS A 145 -15.91 -2.89 21.45
CA LYS A 145 -15.29 -3.98 22.18
C LYS A 145 -15.16 -5.25 21.35
N CYS A 146 -14.08 -5.98 21.59
CA CYS A 146 -13.83 -7.28 20.99
C CYS A 146 -14.94 -8.27 21.38
N ALA A 147 -15.58 -8.91 20.39
CA ALA A 147 -16.67 -9.85 20.64
C ALA A 147 -16.28 -11.08 21.47
N ILE A 148 -15.00 -11.46 21.47
CA ILE A 148 -14.49 -12.65 22.18
C ILE A 148 -13.93 -12.29 23.55
N SER A 149 -13.10 -11.25 23.66
CA SER A 149 -12.35 -10.94 24.87
C SER A 149 -12.93 -9.76 25.67
N GLY A 150 -13.87 -8.99 25.12
CA GLY A 150 -14.39 -7.78 25.75
C GLY A 150 -13.41 -6.60 25.81
N ILE A 151 -12.17 -6.77 25.36
CA ILE A 151 -11.15 -5.71 25.35
C ILE A 151 -11.57 -4.62 24.38
N GLU A 152 -11.36 -3.35 24.76
CA GLU A 152 -11.59 -2.21 23.87
C GLU A 152 -10.68 -2.31 22.62
N MET A 153 -11.29 -2.20 21.45
CA MET A 153 -10.55 -2.25 20.20
C MET A 153 -10.05 -0.86 19.82
N THR A 154 -8.84 -0.81 19.28
CA THR A 154 -8.24 0.37 18.66
C THR A 154 -8.38 0.32 17.14
N PHE A 155 -8.15 1.45 16.48
CA PHE A 155 -8.15 1.56 15.01
C PHE A 155 -6.96 2.40 14.53
N GLU A 156 -5.78 2.16 15.13
CA GLU A 156 -4.55 2.84 14.76
C GLU A 156 -4.06 2.38 13.38
N GLN A 157 -3.58 3.34 12.60
CA GLN A 157 -2.97 3.09 11.31
C GLN A 157 -1.49 3.48 11.37
N TYR A 158 -0.63 2.69 10.71
CA TYR A 158 0.80 2.99 10.52
C TYR A 158 1.72 2.81 11.73
N GLU A 159 1.23 2.39 12.87
CA GLU A 159 2.02 2.04 14.06
C GLU A 159 2.48 0.57 14.09
N GLY A 160 2.44 -0.09 12.94
CA GLY A 160 2.75 -1.51 12.84
C GLY A 160 1.59 -2.42 13.25
N ARG A 161 1.91 -3.57 13.86
CA ARG A 161 0.89 -4.52 14.34
C ARG A 161 0.48 -4.15 15.76
N THR A 162 -0.61 -3.41 15.90
CA THR A 162 -1.21 -3.10 17.20
C THR A 162 -2.14 -4.25 17.61
N PRO A 163 -1.87 -4.97 18.71
CA PRO A 163 -2.63 -6.17 19.12
C PRO A 163 -4.12 -5.94 19.30
N THR A 164 -4.51 -4.74 19.79
CA THR A 164 -5.89 -4.34 20.05
C THR A 164 -6.63 -3.81 18.81
N ASN A 165 -5.94 -3.60 17.67
CA ASN A 165 -6.59 -3.10 16.47
C ASN A 165 -7.72 -4.00 15.99
N VAL A 166 -8.79 -3.37 15.53
CA VAL A 166 -9.98 -4.05 15.01
C VAL A 166 -9.66 -4.95 13.82
N SER A 167 -10.19 -6.15 13.85
CA SER A 167 -10.09 -7.18 12.81
C SER A 167 -11.44 -7.85 12.60
N ILE A 168 -11.71 -8.31 11.37
CA ILE A 168 -12.91 -9.10 11.06
C ILE A 168 -12.59 -10.57 11.28
N ASP A 169 -13.36 -11.23 12.13
CA ASP A 169 -13.31 -12.66 12.38
C ASP A 169 -14.57 -13.34 11.83
N GLN A 170 -14.42 -14.57 11.32
CA GLN A 170 -15.51 -15.44 10.95
C GLN A 170 -15.90 -16.29 12.17
N ILE A 171 -17.16 -16.20 12.63
CA ILE A 171 -17.66 -17.00 13.77
C ILE A 171 -17.46 -18.48 13.43
N ASN A 172 -17.94 -18.92 12.27
CA ASN A 172 -17.64 -20.22 11.69
C ASN A 172 -16.77 -20.03 10.43
N PRO A 173 -15.51 -20.52 10.43
CA PRO A 173 -14.59 -20.36 9.30
C PRO A 173 -15.11 -20.92 7.97
N ASN A 174 -16.04 -21.89 8.00
CA ASN A 174 -16.58 -22.55 6.81
C ASN A 174 -17.67 -21.75 6.10
N ASN A 175 -18.28 -20.75 6.75
CA ASN A 175 -19.45 -20.02 6.24
C ASN A 175 -19.10 -18.72 5.52
N GLY A 176 -17.81 -18.44 5.26
CA GLY A 176 -17.36 -17.24 4.56
C GLY A 176 -17.61 -15.93 5.35
N TYR A 177 -17.50 -14.80 4.64
CA TYR A 177 -17.79 -13.48 5.18
C TYR A 177 -19.23 -13.10 4.90
N THR A 178 -20.14 -13.62 5.71
CA THR A 178 -21.59 -13.43 5.52
C THR A 178 -22.20 -12.68 6.69
N ILE A 179 -23.31 -11.98 6.42
CA ILE A 179 -24.12 -11.33 7.47
C ILE A 179 -24.53 -12.39 8.49
N GLY A 180 -24.28 -12.10 9.77
CA GLY A 180 -24.52 -13.03 10.88
C GLY A 180 -23.37 -14.02 11.17
N ASN A 181 -22.41 -14.19 10.25
CA ASN A 181 -21.24 -15.06 10.46
C ASN A 181 -19.94 -14.30 10.74
N ILE A 182 -19.96 -12.98 10.85
CA ILE A 182 -18.79 -12.21 11.21
C ILE A 182 -18.98 -11.45 12.51
N GLN A 183 -17.87 -11.20 13.16
CA GLN A 183 -17.75 -10.37 14.36
C GLN A 183 -16.48 -9.53 14.30
N LEU A 184 -16.43 -8.44 15.05
CA LEU A 184 -15.24 -7.62 15.21
C LEU A 184 -14.48 -8.05 16.47
N VAL A 185 -13.18 -8.26 16.32
CA VAL A 185 -12.30 -8.73 17.40
C VAL A 185 -10.97 -7.99 17.36
N CYS A 186 -10.23 -8.02 18.47
CA CYS A 186 -8.84 -7.56 18.48
C CYS A 186 -7.97 -8.41 17.53
N MET A 187 -7.00 -7.78 16.87
CA MET A 187 -6.10 -8.47 15.94
C MET A 187 -5.39 -9.66 16.62
N ALA A 188 -4.90 -9.49 17.84
CA ALA A 188 -4.26 -10.59 18.60
C ALA A 188 -5.23 -11.75 18.83
N VAL A 189 -6.46 -11.49 19.25
CA VAL A 189 -7.49 -12.50 19.47
C VAL A 189 -7.84 -13.23 18.17
N ASN A 190 -7.95 -12.50 17.05
CA ASN A 190 -8.18 -13.12 15.76
C ASN A 190 -7.02 -14.05 15.33
N GLN A 191 -5.78 -13.66 15.61
CA GLN A 191 -4.61 -14.49 15.33
C GLN A 191 -4.57 -15.74 16.23
N MET A 192 -4.90 -15.62 17.51
CA MET A 192 -4.98 -16.75 18.44
C MET A 192 -6.08 -17.73 18.03
N LYS A 193 -7.25 -17.22 17.64
CA LYS A 193 -8.36 -18.05 17.17
C LYS A 193 -8.03 -18.75 15.85
N SER A 194 -7.45 -18.04 14.88
CA SER A 194 -7.17 -18.59 13.55
C SER A 194 -8.38 -19.33 12.97
N ASP A 195 -8.23 -20.63 12.69
CA ASP A 195 -9.29 -21.51 12.16
C ASP A 195 -9.97 -22.35 13.28
N LEU A 196 -9.64 -22.09 14.57
CA LEU A 196 -10.26 -22.81 15.69
C LEU A 196 -11.71 -22.40 15.87
N GLN A 197 -12.52 -23.33 16.38
CA GLN A 197 -13.82 -23.02 16.96
C GLN A 197 -13.62 -22.30 18.29
N ILE A 198 -14.61 -21.52 18.70
CA ILE A 198 -14.49 -20.68 19.91
C ILE A 198 -14.24 -21.49 21.18
N ASP A 199 -14.87 -22.66 21.30
CA ASP A 199 -14.73 -23.54 22.46
C ASP A 199 -13.31 -24.08 22.59
N ASP A 200 -12.67 -24.42 21.46
CA ASP A 200 -11.27 -24.86 21.44
C ASP A 200 -10.34 -23.72 21.86
N LEU A 201 -10.58 -22.50 21.39
CA LEU A 201 -9.81 -21.33 21.83
C LEU A 201 -9.91 -21.14 23.35
N TYR A 202 -11.11 -21.18 23.91
CA TYR A 202 -11.31 -21.04 25.36
C TYR A 202 -10.62 -22.15 26.15
N LYS A 203 -10.72 -23.39 25.67
CA LYS A 203 -10.03 -24.54 26.28
C LYS A 203 -8.52 -24.32 26.36
N PHE A 204 -7.89 -23.94 25.26
CA PHE A 204 -6.44 -23.68 25.24
C PHE A 204 -6.06 -22.47 26.11
N CYS A 205 -6.83 -21.40 26.09
CA CYS A 205 -6.56 -20.23 26.94
C CYS A 205 -6.65 -20.60 28.43
N SER A 206 -7.66 -21.37 28.85
CA SER A 206 -7.80 -21.84 30.21
C SER A 206 -6.62 -22.73 30.63
N ALA A 207 -6.24 -23.69 29.80
CA ALA A 207 -5.11 -24.57 30.08
C ALA A 207 -3.78 -23.80 30.25
N ILE A 208 -3.56 -22.76 29.42
CA ILE A 208 -2.37 -21.90 29.53
C ILE A 208 -2.38 -21.14 30.87
N LEU A 209 -3.53 -20.59 31.27
CA LEU A 209 -3.67 -19.85 32.53
C LEU A 209 -3.48 -20.76 33.74
N GLU A 210 -4.00 -21.99 33.71
CA GLU A 210 -3.85 -22.96 34.78
C GLU A 210 -2.41 -23.46 34.93
N HIS A 211 -1.69 -23.65 33.82
CA HIS A 211 -0.29 -24.06 33.83
C HIS A 211 0.67 -23.00 34.37
N LYS A 212 0.28 -21.72 34.31
CA LYS A 212 1.10 -20.59 34.78
C LYS A 212 1.08 -20.44 36.33
N LYS A 213 0.14 -21.08 37.03
CA LYS A 213 0.07 -21.06 38.49
C LYS A 213 1.04 -22.07 39.08
#